data_d9c8326e4b55a8db5769a1595553c378
#
_entry.id   d9c8326e4b55a8db5769a1595553c378
#
_cell.length_a   1.000
_cell.length_b   1.000
_cell.length_c   1.000
_cell.angle_alpha   90.00
_cell.angle_beta   90.00
_cell.angle_gamma   90.00
#
_symmetry.space_group_name_H-M   'P 1'
#
loop_
_entity.id
_entity.type
_entity.pdbx_description
1 polymer ?
#
loop_
_entity_poly.entity_id
_entity_poly.type
_entity_poly.pdbx_seq_one_letter_code
_entity_poly.pdbx_strand_id
1 'polypeptide(L)'
;MTDSFQRNHAYKRNGEIFDVSLFPKGMHRVALGIEYNGSLFHGFQSQVSGIATVQKTLESALTFICNEPIALVCAGRTDTGVHATNQVVHFDTHARRQEKAWLRGANAKIDDGVSIRWAQVVSPLFHSRFSARARTYRYIIYNTRTPSALMKNLVTWDRRRFHLDDMIEGSRSLLGAHNFHAFSGADCQAKTSIWRMAAIIVNTLGAFIVI
;
A
#
# COMPACT_ATOMS: atom_id res chain seq x y z
N MET A 1 30.28 -12.40 22.08
CA MET A 1 28.90 -12.88 21.84
C MET A 1 28.44 -12.37 20.51
N THR A 2 28.99 -12.91 19.46
CA THR A 2 28.74 -12.53 18.06
C THR A 2 28.80 -13.81 17.27
N ASP A 3 27.68 -14.54 17.13
CA ASP A 3 27.59 -15.58 16.10
C ASP A 3 26.26 -16.34 16.07
N SER A 4 25.13 -15.66 16.13
CA SER A 4 23.82 -16.32 15.94
C SER A 4 22.97 -15.79 14.79
N PHE A 5 23.49 -14.86 13.98
CA PHE A 5 22.76 -14.22 12.87
C PHE A 5 23.06 -14.78 11.47
N GLN A 6 23.91 -15.84 11.35
CA GLN A 6 24.36 -16.32 10.04
C GLN A 6 23.66 -17.59 9.52
N ARG A 7 22.54 -18.05 10.07
CA ARG A 7 21.99 -19.36 9.68
C ARG A 7 20.72 -19.40 8.84
N ASN A 8 20.25 -18.33 8.26
CA ASN A 8 19.15 -18.44 7.27
C ASN A 8 19.37 -17.48 6.11
N HIS A 9 20.17 -17.91 5.13
CA HIS A 9 20.38 -17.16 3.88
C HIS A 9 19.19 -17.23 2.91
N ALA A 10 18.20 -18.04 3.17
CA ALA A 10 17.02 -18.18 2.33
C ALA A 10 15.73 -18.15 3.14
N TYR A 11 14.74 -17.43 2.65
CA TYR A 11 13.39 -17.37 3.20
C TYR A 11 12.39 -17.84 2.16
N LYS A 12 11.61 -18.89 2.48
CA LYS A 12 10.57 -19.41 1.60
C LYS A 12 9.19 -18.94 2.09
N ARG A 13 8.47 -18.19 1.27
CA ARG A 13 7.08 -17.82 1.51
C ARG A 13 6.30 -17.88 0.19
N ASN A 14 5.12 -18.49 0.20
CA ASN A 14 4.27 -18.66 -0.97
C ASN A 14 4.96 -19.32 -2.18
N GLY A 15 5.92 -20.23 -1.93
CA GLY A 15 6.65 -20.95 -2.99
C GLY A 15 7.86 -20.21 -3.57
N GLU A 16 8.08 -18.95 -3.23
CA GLU A 16 9.26 -18.18 -3.66
C GLU A 16 10.36 -18.26 -2.60
N ILE A 17 11.59 -18.52 -3.07
CA ILE A 17 12.79 -18.59 -2.23
C ILE A 17 13.54 -17.27 -2.39
N PHE A 18 13.71 -16.57 -1.27
CA PHE A 18 14.55 -15.38 -1.22
C PHE A 18 15.91 -15.76 -0.65
N ASP A 19 16.90 -15.84 -1.51
CA ASP A 19 18.28 -16.12 -1.13
C ASP A 19 19.08 -14.81 -1.07
N VAL A 20 19.60 -14.49 0.10
CA VAL A 20 20.42 -13.28 0.31
C VAL A 20 21.70 -13.31 -0.50
N SER A 21 22.23 -14.49 -0.81
CA SER A 21 23.42 -14.63 -1.63
C SER A 21 23.25 -14.11 -3.06
N LEU A 22 22.00 -14.08 -3.53
CA LEU A 22 21.62 -13.54 -4.84
C LEU A 22 21.37 -12.03 -4.82
N PHE A 23 21.42 -11.39 -3.63
CA PHE A 23 21.26 -9.94 -3.53
C PHE A 23 22.49 -9.25 -4.14
N PRO A 24 22.32 -8.28 -5.07
CA PRO A 24 23.44 -7.69 -5.79
C PRO A 24 24.43 -7.03 -4.83
N LYS A 25 25.72 -7.32 -5.03
CA LYS A 25 26.81 -6.76 -4.21
C LYS A 25 26.82 -5.24 -4.28
N GLY A 26 26.96 -4.59 -3.13
CA GLY A 26 27.01 -3.14 -3.04
C GLY A 26 25.66 -2.45 -2.99
N MET A 27 24.56 -3.12 -3.34
CA MET A 27 23.21 -2.63 -3.15
C MET A 27 22.76 -2.73 -1.69
N HIS A 28 21.76 -1.94 -1.34
CA HIS A 28 21.00 -2.08 -0.11
C HIS A 28 19.52 -1.88 -0.41
N ARG A 29 18.67 -2.46 0.41
CA ARG A 29 17.22 -2.35 0.31
C ARG A 29 16.70 -1.22 1.17
N VAL A 30 15.89 -0.36 0.57
CA VAL A 30 15.20 0.74 1.25
C VAL A 30 13.71 0.49 1.24
N ALA A 31 13.08 0.55 2.41
CA ALA A 31 11.64 0.55 2.56
C ALA A 31 11.14 1.98 2.79
N LEU A 32 10.03 2.32 2.16
CA LEU A 32 9.34 3.59 2.33
C LEU A 32 7.90 3.36 2.76
N GLY A 33 7.41 4.19 3.69
CA GLY A 33 5.98 4.38 3.91
C GLY A 33 5.51 5.60 3.16
N ILE A 34 4.50 5.44 2.35
CA ILE A 34 3.99 6.49 1.47
C ILE A 34 2.50 6.73 1.71
N GLU A 35 2.12 7.98 1.52
CA GLU A 35 0.74 8.45 1.53
C GLU A 35 0.40 8.97 0.14
N TYR A 36 -0.82 8.74 -0.33
CA TYR A 36 -1.26 9.32 -1.61
C TYR A 36 -2.76 9.54 -1.69
N ASN A 37 -3.12 10.60 -2.43
CA ASN A 37 -4.48 10.87 -2.88
C ASN A 37 -4.73 10.13 -4.19
N GLY A 38 -5.37 8.97 -4.11
CA GLY A 38 -5.62 8.10 -5.26
C GLY A 38 -6.53 8.70 -6.33
N SER A 39 -7.31 9.75 -6.01
CA SER A 39 -8.18 10.40 -6.99
C SER A 39 -7.42 11.11 -8.13
N LEU A 40 -6.12 11.35 -7.93
CA LEU A 40 -5.23 11.94 -8.93
C LEU A 40 -4.55 10.89 -9.82
N PHE A 41 -4.78 9.59 -9.57
CA PHE A 41 -4.06 8.50 -10.21
C PHE A 41 -4.99 7.41 -10.74
N HIS A 42 -4.55 6.75 -11.79
CA HIS A 42 -5.20 5.55 -12.35
C HIS A 42 -4.68 4.27 -11.67
N GLY A 43 -4.68 4.28 -10.34
CA GLY A 43 -4.20 3.20 -9.51
C GLY A 43 -2.71 3.30 -9.19
N PHE A 44 -2.24 2.29 -8.42
CA PHE A 44 -0.85 2.26 -7.99
C PHE A 44 0.11 1.88 -9.11
N GLN A 45 -0.21 0.79 -9.82
CA GLN A 45 0.73 0.14 -10.75
C GLN A 45 0.95 0.94 -12.02
N SER A 46 2.21 1.05 -12.45
CA SER A 46 2.57 1.61 -13.74
C SER A 46 1.89 0.85 -14.88
N GLN A 47 1.32 1.60 -15.83
CA GLN A 47 0.62 1.10 -17.01
C GLN A 47 1.34 1.56 -18.26
N VAL A 48 1.01 0.94 -19.41
CA VAL A 48 1.57 1.32 -20.71
C VAL A 48 1.09 2.73 -21.08
N SER A 49 2.04 3.62 -21.43
CA SER A 49 1.89 4.97 -21.99
C SER A 49 1.05 6.03 -21.24
N GLY A 50 1.75 7.06 -20.75
CA GLY A 50 1.15 8.39 -20.47
C GLY A 50 0.24 8.55 -19.25
N ILE A 51 -0.24 7.47 -18.67
CA ILE A 51 -1.21 7.50 -17.57
C ILE A 51 -0.49 7.75 -16.23
N ALA A 52 -1.00 8.71 -15.45
CA ALA A 52 -0.48 9.02 -14.12
C ALA A 52 -0.78 7.88 -13.15
N THR A 53 0.27 7.30 -12.55
CA THR A 53 0.18 6.25 -11.53
C THR A 53 1.10 6.56 -10.36
N VAL A 54 0.74 6.11 -9.17
CA VAL A 54 1.55 6.33 -7.96
C VAL A 54 2.97 5.77 -8.12
N GLN A 55 3.08 4.58 -8.70
CA GLN A 55 4.37 3.91 -8.93
C GLN A 55 5.28 4.74 -9.84
N LYS A 56 4.78 5.20 -10.98
CA LYS A 56 5.57 5.98 -11.95
C LYS A 56 6.05 7.31 -11.35
N THR A 57 5.20 8.00 -10.61
CA THR A 57 5.56 9.24 -9.92
C THR A 57 6.70 9.03 -8.93
N LEU A 58 6.60 8.00 -8.10
CA LEU A 58 7.64 7.65 -7.13
C LEU A 58 8.94 7.19 -7.78
N GLU A 59 8.87 6.29 -8.77
CA GLU A 59 10.06 5.79 -9.48
C GLU A 59 10.82 6.91 -10.16
N SER A 60 10.12 7.89 -10.75
CA SER A 60 10.74 9.07 -11.35
C SER A 60 11.53 9.89 -10.33
N ALA A 61 10.91 10.23 -9.20
CA ALA A 61 11.55 11.01 -8.14
C ALA A 61 12.73 10.28 -7.51
N LEU A 62 12.58 8.98 -7.25
CA LEU A 62 13.62 8.15 -6.65
C LEU A 62 14.79 7.92 -7.62
N THR A 63 14.53 7.72 -8.90
CA THR A 63 15.56 7.64 -9.96
C THR A 63 16.41 8.91 -9.98
N PHE A 64 15.80 10.08 -9.86
CA PHE A 64 16.52 11.35 -9.75
C PHE A 64 17.43 11.39 -8.49
N ILE A 65 16.90 11.00 -7.32
CA ILE A 65 17.65 11.01 -6.05
C ILE A 65 18.77 9.98 -6.03
N CYS A 66 18.55 8.82 -6.60
CA CYS A 66 19.53 7.74 -6.65
C CYS A 66 20.58 7.93 -7.75
N ASN A 67 20.24 8.67 -8.80
CA ASN A 67 21.00 8.76 -10.05
C ASN A 67 21.16 7.38 -10.73
N GLU A 68 20.17 6.53 -10.59
CA GLU A 68 20.07 5.20 -11.21
C GLU A 68 18.59 4.82 -11.37
N PRO A 69 18.23 3.97 -12.35
CA PRO A 69 16.86 3.51 -12.51
C PRO A 69 16.38 2.76 -11.27
N ILE A 70 15.20 3.12 -10.78
CA ILE A 70 14.56 2.50 -9.62
C ILE A 70 13.29 1.78 -10.04
N ALA A 71 13.15 0.53 -9.58
CA ALA A 71 11.94 -0.26 -9.69
C ALA A 71 11.35 -0.51 -8.30
N LEU A 72 10.08 -0.17 -8.11
CA LEU A 72 9.38 -0.30 -6.84
C LEU A 72 8.57 -1.59 -6.74
N VAL A 73 8.58 -2.17 -5.54
CA VAL A 73 7.67 -3.26 -5.16
C VAL A 73 6.78 -2.78 -4.02
N CYS A 74 5.46 -2.83 -4.19
CA CYS A 74 4.50 -2.42 -3.17
C CYS A 74 3.95 -3.60 -2.36
N ALA A 75 3.47 -3.31 -1.14
CA ALA A 75 2.82 -4.29 -0.27
C ALA A 75 1.47 -4.77 -0.85
N GLY A 76 0.72 -3.87 -1.47
CA GLY A 76 -0.54 -4.17 -2.13
C GLY A 76 -0.87 -3.12 -3.18
N ARG A 77 -1.24 -3.55 -4.37
CA ARG A 77 -1.73 -2.65 -5.42
C ARG A 77 -3.08 -2.09 -5.00
N THR A 78 -3.32 -0.84 -5.34
CA THR A 78 -4.62 -0.18 -5.19
C THR A 78 -5.17 0.19 -6.56
N ASP A 79 -6.47 0.11 -6.69
CA ASP A 79 -7.18 0.48 -7.92
C ASP A 79 -7.30 2.01 -8.07
N THR A 80 -7.81 2.45 -9.21
CA THR A 80 -8.06 3.87 -9.50
C THR A 80 -8.91 4.51 -8.41
N GLY A 81 -8.50 5.67 -7.94
CA GLY A 81 -9.21 6.44 -6.92
C GLY A 81 -9.00 6.00 -5.47
N VAL A 82 -8.36 4.85 -5.22
CA VAL A 82 -8.10 4.37 -3.85
C VAL A 82 -6.93 5.13 -3.23
N HIS A 83 -7.17 5.73 -2.06
CA HIS A 83 -6.16 6.44 -1.27
C HIS A 83 -5.35 5.48 -0.40
N ALA A 84 -4.20 5.95 0.09
CA ALA A 84 -3.48 5.27 1.15
C ALA A 84 -2.86 6.30 2.11
N THR A 85 -2.87 5.97 3.39
CA THR A 85 -2.21 6.79 4.44
C THR A 85 -0.85 6.24 4.82
N ASN A 86 -0.56 4.96 4.53
CA ASN A 86 0.71 4.30 4.82
C ASN A 86 0.89 3.04 3.96
N GLN A 87 0.95 3.19 2.63
CA GLN A 87 1.36 2.10 1.75
C GLN A 87 2.85 1.87 1.93
N VAL A 88 3.26 0.60 2.04
CA VAL A 88 4.67 0.24 2.15
C VAL A 88 5.21 -0.21 0.80
N VAL A 89 6.32 0.37 0.39
CA VAL A 89 7.07 -0.02 -0.81
C VAL A 89 8.51 -0.32 -0.46
N HIS A 90 9.23 -1.05 -1.30
CA HIS A 90 10.68 -1.17 -1.22
C HIS A 90 11.31 -1.13 -2.60
N PHE A 91 12.59 -0.81 -2.62
CA PHE A 91 13.45 -0.87 -3.80
C PHE A 91 14.89 -1.15 -3.39
N ASP A 92 15.71 -1.56 -4.36
CA ASP A 92 17.12 -1.82 -4.18
C ASP A 92 17.94 -0.76 -4.91
N THR A 93 19.04 -0.28 -4.28
CA THR A 93 19.85 0.82 -4.82
C THR A 93 21.31 0.74 -4.34
N HIS A 94 22.22 1.23 -5.17
CA HIS A 94 23.62 1.49 -4.77
C HIS A 94 23.77 2.84 -4.07
N ALA A 95 22.83 3.76 -4.28
CA ALA A 95 22.91 5.14 -3.80
C ALA A 95 22.76 5.22 -2.29
N ARG A 96 23.88 5.48 -1.59
CA ARG A 96 23.86 5.69 -0.14
C ARG A 96 23.40 7.10 0.19
N ARG A 97 22.21 7.22 0.72
CA ARG A 97 21.58 8.48 1.10
C ARG A 97 21.14 8.46 2.56
N GLN A 98 21.20 9.60 3.22
CA GLN A 98 20.61 9.79 4.54
C GLN A 98 19.09 9.84 4.44
N GLU A 99 18.39 9.55 5.52
CA GLU A 99 16.92 9.58 5.60
C GLU A 99 16.33 10.89 5.08
N LYS A 100 16.95 12.03 5.42
CA LYS A 100 16.50 13.36 4.95
C LYS A 100 16.49 13.52 3.44
N ALA A 101 17.35 12.80 2.72
CA ALA A 101 17.35 12.83 1.26
C ALA A 101 16.12 12.13 0.68
N TRP A 102 15.67 11.05 1.32
CA TRP A 102 14.45 10.37 0.97
C TRP A 102 13.22 11.23 1.30
N LEU A 103 13.16 11.80 2.52
CA LEU A 103 12.00 12.54 3.00
C LEU A 103 11.88 13.93 2.36
N ARG A 104 12.97 14.69 2.30
CA ARG A 104 12.93 16.07 1.76
C ARG A 104 13.25 16.10 0.27
N GLY A 105 14.32 15.42 -0.13
CA GLY A 105 14.79 15.45 -1.52
C GLY A 105 13.80 14.80 -2.47
N ALA A 106 13.30 13.60 -2.17
CA ALA A 106 12.34 12.93 -3.03
C ALA A 106 10.98 13.64 -3.02
N ASN A 107 10.47 14.07 -1.85
CA ASN A 107 9.20 14.82 -1.80
C ASN A 107 9.26 16.16 -2.55
N ALA A 108 10.42 16.79 -2.65
CA ALA A 108 10.60 18.01 -3.46
C ALA A 108 10.56 17.74 -4.98
N LYS A 109 10.63 16.48 -5.40
CA LYS A 109 10.56 16.03 -6.80
C LYS A 109 9.29 15.28 -7.14
N ILE A 110 8.52 14.91 -6.13
CA ILE A 110 7.21 14.28 -6.29
C ILE A 110 6.19 15.38 -6.57
N ASP A 111 5.41 15.20 -7.62
CA ASP A 111 4.26 16.04 -7.90
C ASP A 111 3.17 15.86 -6.84
N ASP A 112 2.19 16.77 -6.82
CA ASP A 112 1.09 16.73 -5.87
C ASP A 112 0.38 15.37 -5.83
N GLY A 113 -0.04 15.00 -4.63
CA GLY A 113 -0.85 13.80 -4.40
C GLY A 113 -0.11 12.56 -3.91
N VAL A 114 1.24 12.57 -3.82
CA VAL A 114 2.03 11.51 -3.18
C VAL A 114 3.02 12.11 -2.20
N SER A 115 3.24 11.48 -1.05
CA SER A 115 4.22 11.90 -0.06
C SER A 115 4.91 10.69 0.56
N ILE A 116 6.24 10.75 0.69
CA ILE A 116 7.03 9.82 1.48
C ILE A 116 6.97 10.27 2.94
N ARG A 117 6.47 9.41 3.81
CA ARG A 117 6.25 9.68 5.24
C ARG A 117 7.40 9.20 6.11
N TRP A 118 8.02 8.11 5.73
CA TRP A 118 9.21 7.56 6.38
C TRP A 118 10.05 6.74 5.40
N ALA A 119 11.33 6.59 5.71
CA ALA A 119 12.28 5.79 4.95
C ALA A 119 13.20 5.03 5.89
N GLN A 120 13.51 3.77 5.57
CA GLN A 120 14.40 2.94 6.37
C GLN A 120 15.18 1.98 5.49
N VAL A 121 16.48 1.83 5.76
CA VAL A 121 17.28 0.74 5.21
C VAL A 121 16.88 -0.54 5.95
N VAL A 122 16.55 -1.57 5.20
CA VAL A 122 16.05 -2.83 5.73
C VAL A 122 16.89 -4.01 5.26
N SER A 123 16.73 -5.16 5.92
CA SER A 123 17.37 -6.40 5.49
C SER A 123 17.04 -6.74 4.04
N PRO A 124 17.97 -7.29 3.24
CA PRO A 124 17.69 -7.85 1.93
C PRO A 124 16.56 -8.90 1.91
N LEU A 125 16.30 -9.56 3.04
CA LEU A 125 15.19 -10.50 3.21
C LEU A 125 13.82 -9.82 3.32
N PHE A 126 13.77 -8.51 3.59
CA PHE A 126 12.50 -7.79 3.64
C PHE A 126 11.88 -7.71 2.25
N HIS A 127 10.59 -8.01 2.16
CA HIS A 127 9.82 -7.85 0.93
C HIS A 127 8.46 -7.21 1.27
N SER A 128 8.18 -6.01 0.79
CA SER A 128 6.98 -5.25 1.15
C SER A 128 5.68 -6.06 1.01
N ARG A 129 5.56 -6.86 -0.07
CA ARG A 129 4.38 -7.69 -0.31
C ARG A 129 4.34 -8.95 0.55
N PHE A 130 5.47 -9.67 0.67
CA PHE A 130 5.50 -10.98 1.30
C PHE A 130 5.79 -10.94 2.80
N SER A 131 6.45 -9.88 3.28
CA SER A 131 6.66 -9.66 4.71
C SER A 131 5.44 -9.00 5.38
N ALA A 132 4.44 -8.55 4.62
CA ALA A 132 3.22 -7.99 5.17
C ALA A 132 2.46 -9.04 5.98
N ARG A 133 2.14 -8.73 7.24
CA ARG A 133 1.37 -9.59 8.14
C ARG A 133 -0.12 -9.36 8.04
N ALA A 134 -0.51 -8.10 7.85
CA ALA A 134 -1.90 -7.68 7.69
C ALA A 134 -1.99 -6.45 6.78
N ARG A 135 -3.18 -6.18 6.28
CA ARG A 135 -3.57 -4.94 5.59
C ARG A 135 -4.84 -4.44 6.22
N THR A 136 -4.87 -3.15 6.51
CA THR A 136 -6.05 -2.49 7.05
C THR A 136 -6.63 -1.58 5.97
N TYR A 137 -7.91 -1.68 5.74
CA TYR A 137 -8.66 -0.84 4.84
C TYR A 137 -9.67 -0.03 5.64
N ARG A 138 -9.97 1.18 5.19
CA ARG A 138 -11.04 2.00 5.74
C ARG A 138 -11.95 2.42 4.63
N TYR A 139 -13.23 2.11 4.75
CA TYR A 139 -14.27 2.62 3.87
C TYR A 139 -15.04 3.69 4.63
N ILE A 140 -15.08 4.92 4.09
CA ILE A 140 -15.65 6.07 4.77
C ILE A 140 -16.88 6.53 4.01
N ILE A 141 -18.04 6.50 4.66
CA ILE A 141 -19.31 6.99 4.12
C ILE A 141 -19.63 8.32 4.79
N TYR A 142 -19.81 9.36 3.99
CA TYR A 142 -20.35 10.65 4.45
C TYR A 142 -21.85 10.60 4.33
N ASN A 143 -22.53 10.35 5.45
CA ASN A 143 -23.97 10.10 5.50
C ASN A 143 -24.74 11.36 5.86
N THR A 144 -25.10 12.13 4.85
CA THR A 144 -25.80 13.42 4.98
C THR A 144 -26.81 13.62 3.86
N ARG A 145 -27.73 14.60 4.04
CA ARG A 145 -28.72 14.94 3.01
C ARG A 145 -28.10 15.48 1.73
N THR A 146 -26.98 16.21 1.84
CA THR A 146 -26.28 16.84 0.71
C THR A 146 -24.83 16.42 0.66
N PRO A 147 -24.22 16.27 -0.54
CA PRO A 147 -22.80 15.95 -0.66
C PRO A 147 -21.91 17.10 -0.19
N SER A 148 -20.71 16.78 0.23
CA SER A 148 -19.67 17.78 0.54
C SER A 148 -18.80 18.02 -0.69
N ALA A 149 -18.63 19.28 -1.07
CA ALA A 149 -17.69 19.66 -2.14
C ALA A 149 -16.23 19.44 -1.72
N LEU A 150 -15.91 19.66 -0.43
CA LEU A 150 -14.55 19.52 0.11
C LEU A 150 -14.12 18.05 0.25
N MET A 151 -15.10 17.17 0.53
CA MET A 151 -14.82 15.73 0.72
C MET A 151 -15.01 14.90 -0.56
N LYS A 152 -15.29 15.57 -1.68
CA LYS A 152 -15.44 14.92 -2.97
C LYS A 152 -14.19 14.06 -3.28
N ASN A 153 -14.42 12.84 -3.71
CA ASN A 153 -13.38 11.84 -4.00
C ASN A 153 -12.57 11.33 -2.78
N LEU A 154 -12.79 11.85 -1.57
CA LEU A 154 -12.14 11.36 -0.35
C LEU A 154 -13.02 10.37 0.41
N VAL A 155 -14.34 10.48 0.24
CA VAL A 155 -15.34 9.65 0.92
C VAL A 155 -16.46 9.28 -0.04
N THR A 156 -17.18 8.22 0.26
CA THR A 156 -18.44 7.89 -0.42
C THR A 156 -19.57 8.67 0.21
N TRP A 157 -20.25 9.51 -0.57
CA TRP A 157 -21.46 10.17 -0.09
C TRP A 157 -22.68 9.28 -0.34
N ASP A 158 -23.52 9.13 0.71
CA ASP A 158 -24.81 8.44 0.61
C ASP A 158 -25.84 9.12 1.53
N ARG A 159 -27.03 9.41 1.01
CA ARG A 159 -28.13 10.05 1.73
C ARG A 159 -29.08 9.06 2.40
N ARG A 160 -28.96 7.77 2.10
CA ARG A 160 -29.84 6.74 2.68
C ARG A 160 -29.62 6.62 4.17
N ARG A 161 -30.66 6.24 4.90
CA ARG A 161 -30.55 5.93 6.32
C ARG A 161 -29.85 4.56 6.46
N PHE A 162 -28.77 4.51 7.19
CA PHE A 162 -28.08 3.28 7.56
C PHE A 162 -28.48 2.85 8.97
N HIS A 163 -28.69 1.55 9.14
CA HIS A 163 -28.89 0.92 10.44
C HIS A 163 -27.55 0.27 10.85
N LEU A 164 -26.85 0.90 11.79
CA LEU A 164 -25.51 0.48 12.19
C LEU A 164 -25.50 -0.92 12.78
N ASP A 165 -26.51 -1.25 13.58
CA ASP A 165 -26.62 -2.58 14.18
C ASP A 165 -26.73 -3.68 13.10
N ASP A 166 -27.48 -3.44 12.05
CA ASP A 166 -27.61 -4.35 10.91
C ASP A 166 -26.28 -4.48 10.15
N MET A 167 -25.53 -3.37 9.99
CA MET A 167 -24.21 -3.38 9.38
C MET A 167 -23.20 -4.17 10.22
N ILE A 168 -23.21 -3.98 11.53
CA ILE A 168 -22.36 -4.73 12.47
C ILE A 168 -22.71 -6.21 12.43
N GLU A 169 -23.97 -6.56 12.52
CA GLU A 169 -24.43 -7.96 12.50
C GLU A 169 -24.07 -8.62 11.15
N GLY A 170 -24.37 -7.97 10.03
CA GLY A 170 -24.03 -8.47 8.69
C GLY A 170 -22.53 -8.65 8.48
N SER A 171 -21.70 -7.77 9.07
CA SER A 171 -20.24 -7.86 8.95
C SER A 171 -19.65 -9.10 9.64
N ARG A 172 -20.32 -9.64 10.66
CA ARG A 172 -19.87 -10.84 11.39
C ARG A 172 -19.74 -12.06 10.47
N SER A 173 -20.61 -12.18 9.47
CA SER A 173 -20.58 -13.28 8.50
C SER A 173 -19.33 -13.30 7.62
N LEU A 174 -18.61 -12.17 7.54
CA LEU A 174 -17.38 -12.02 6.76
C LEU A 174 -16.13 -12.31 7.56
N LEU A 175 -16.23 -12.43 8.90
CA LEU A 175 -15.07 -12.70 9.76
C LEU A 175 -14.58 -14.13 9.58
N GLY A 176 -13.27 -14.33 9.64
CA GLY A 176 -12.64 -15.64 9.45
C GLY A 176 -12.08 -15.85 8.05
N ALA A 177 -11.89 -17.10 7.68
CA ALA A 177 -11.33 -17.48 6.38
C ALA A 177 -12.47 -17.87 5.43
N HIS A 178 -12.66 -17.09 4.38
CA HIS A 178 -13.71 -17.29 3.40
C HIS A 178 -13.19 -17.22 1.97
N ASN A 179 -13.93 -17.81 1.06
CA ASN A 179 -13.73 -17.62 -0.38
C ASN A 179 -14.46 -16.36 -0.84
N PHE A 180 -13.71 -15.29 -1.08
CA PHE A 180 -14.24 -14.01 -1.55
C PHE A 180 -14.28 -13.88 -3.07
N HIS A 181 -14.32 -15.00 -3.81
CA HIS A 181 -14.34 -14.97 -5.28
C HIS A 181 -15.50 -14.12 -5.85
N ALA A 182 -16.68 -14.20 -5.23
CA ALA A 182 -17.84 -13.40 -5.64
C ALA A 182 -17.66 -11.88 -5.50
N PHE A 183 -16.68 -11.43 -4.71
CA PHE A 183 -16.33 -10.03 -4.55
C PHE A 183 -15.12 -9.60 -5.41
N SER A 184 -14.57 -10.52 -6.21
CA SER A 184 -13.42 -10.21 -7.07
C SER A 184 -13.88 -9.45 -8.31
N GLY A 185 -13.13 -8.39 -8.67
CA GLY A 185 -13.30 -7.74 -9.97
C GLY A 185 -12.91 -8.67 -11.14
N ALA A 186 -13.41 -8.36 -12.33
CA ALA A 186 -13.17 -9.15 -13.55
C ALA A 186 -11.68 -9.36 -13.86
N ASP A 187 -10.83 -8.37 -13.52
CA ASP A 187 -9.39 -8.38 -13.80
C ASP A 187 -8.54 -8.79 -12.58
N CYS A 188 -9.13 -9.48 -11.61
CA CYS A 188 -8.42 -9.88 -10.39
C CYS A 188 -7.32 -10.90 -10.68
N GLN A 189 -6.04 -10.49 -10.52
CA GLN A 189 -4.85 -11.32 -10.72
C GLN A 189 -4.40 -12.08 -9.45
N ALA A 190 -5.27 -12.19 -8.44
CA ALA A 190 -4.94 -12.89 -7.21
C ALA A 190 -4.82 -14.40 -7.46
N LYS A 191 -3.75 -15.03 -6.97
CA LYS A 191 -3.55 -16.49 -7.07
C LYS A 191 -4.55 -17.30 -6.24
N THR A 192 -5.23 -16.69 -5.29
CA THR A 192 -6.25 -17.31 -4.43
C THR A 192 -7.34 -16.30 -4.12
N SER A 193 -8.57 -16.76 -4.02
CA SER A 193 -9.73 -16.01 -3.55
C SER A 193 -10.03 -16.25 -2.06
N ILE A 194 -9.26 -17.12 -1.40
CA ILE A 194 -9.42 -17.40 0.03
C ILE A 194 -8.61 -16.37 0.82
N TRP A 195 -9.30 -15.58 1.61
CA TRP A 195 -8.71 -14.57 2.50
C TRP A 195 -9.23 -14.74 3.91
N ARG A 196 -8.43 -14.31 4.88
CA ARG A 196 -8.84 -14.25 6.28
C ARG A 196 -9.11 -12.81 6.68
N MET A 197 -10.36 -12.51 6.98
CA MET A 197 -10.78 -11.26 7.57
C MET A 197 -10.57 -11.34 9.09
N ALA A 198 -9.61 -10.58 9.62
CA ALA A 198 -9.23 -10.66 11.02
C ALA A 198 -10.19 -9.85 11.93
N ALA A 199 -10.63 -8.69 11.45
CA ALA A 199 -11.57 -7.83 12.14
C ALA A 199 -12.32 -6.96 11.15
N ILE A 200 -13.56 -6.63 11.46
CA ILE A 200 -14.35 -5.57 10.83
C ILE A 200 -14.92 -4.72 11.96
N ILE A 201 -14.71 -3.42 11.89
CA ILE A 201 -15.16 -2.47 12.90
C ILE A 201 -16.00 -1.43 12.19
N VAL A 202 -17.25 -1.26 12.64
CA VAL A 202 -18.16 -0.24 12.12
C VAL A 202 -18.37 0.81 13.20
N ASN A 203 -17.96 2.04 12.94
CA ASN A 203 -18.07 3.16 13.86
C ASN A 203 -18.69 4.39 13.20
N THR A 204 -19.19 5.31 14.02
CA THR A 204 -19.63 6.64 13.59
C THR A 204 -18.76 7.73 14.18
N LEU A 205 -18.50 8.77 13.38
CA LEU A 205 -17.87 9.99 13.81
C LEU A 205 -18.63 11.17 13.20
N GLY A 206 -19.56 11.73 13.97
CA GLY A 206 -20.49 12.75 13.46
C GLY A 206 -21.28 12.23 12.26
N ALA A 207 -21.12 12.86 11.11
CA ALA A 207 -21.79 12.49 9.87
C ALA A 207 -21.07 11.34 9.09
N PHE A 208 -20.00 10.79 9.63
CA PHE A 208 -19.24 9.73 8.95
C PHE A 208 -19.55 8.36 9.56
N ILE A 209 -19.71 7.37 8.68
CA ILE A 209 -19.66 5.95 9.02
C ILE A 209 -18.30 5.44 8.51
N VAL A 210 -17.53 4.82 9.40
CA VAL A 210 -16.19 4.30 9.09
C VAL A 210 -16.21 2.79 9.34
N ILE A 211 -15.81 2.06 8.31
CA ILE A 211 -15.71 0.60 8.31
C ILE A 211 -14.25 0.20 8.14
#